data_f96bc0b368e46ace1a381b307923d55d
#
_entry.id   f96bc0b368e46ace1a381b307923d55d
#
_cell.length_a   1.000
_cell.length_b   1.000
_cell.length_c   1.000
_cell.angle_alpha   90.00
_cell.angle_beta   90.00
_cell.angle_gamma   90.00
#
_symmetry.space_group_name_H-M   'P 1'
#
loop_
_entity.id
_entity.type
_entity.pdbx_description
1 polymer ?
#
loop_
_entity_poly.entity_id
_entity_poly.type
_entity_poly.pdbx_seq_one_letter_code
_entity_poly.pdbx_strand_id
1 'polypeptide(L)'
;MAEDTAETTPGVPERGRRRRKTAAEPAAPACAMSIHAHPDDQEFTVGGTLAKWARSGCRVITVCITSGGAGSNQSTPLDMTREALVPIREEEQRRACQALGISDVVFLGYEDGVLEPFIALRRDLTRIIRRYKPDAVVCGDPKVRFYGKGYMNHPDHRVAADVALDAVFPSAETRLIFPELLAEGLDPHHVKRVFIHGAPRPDAFVDISSTLDAKLAALREHKSQMGQWDPADMITAWAREQGKSRGLAAAEAYRLMVLEGP
;
A
#
# COMPACT_ATOMS: atom_id res chain seq x y z
N MET A 1 -31.48 64.02 -26.79
CA MET A 1 -30.49 63.22 -27.52
C MET A 1 -29.32 63.00 -26.64
N ALA A 2 -29.22 61.85 -26.04
CA ALA A 2 -28.08 61.40 -25.24
C ALA A 2 -27.53 60.16 -25.93
N GLU A 3 -26.28 60.24 -26.38
CA GLU A 3 -25.54 59.17 -27.03
C GLU A 3 -25.07 58.16 -25.99
N ASP A 4 -25.45 56.92 -26.22
CA ASP A 4 -25.06 55.75 -25.40
C ASP A 4 -23.74 55.20 -25.98
N THR A 5 -22.64 55.43 -25.27
CA THR A 5 -21.32 54.90 -25.62
C THR A 5 -21.11 53.58 -24.90
N ALA A 6 -21.30 52.48 -25.59
CA ALA A 6 -21.01 51.13 -25.13
C ALA A 6 -19.49 50.94 -24.96
N GLU A 7 -19.03 50.78 -23.75
CA GLU A 7 -17.67 50.42 -23.37
C GLU A 7 -17.44 48.93 -23.59
N THR A 8 -16.60 48.56 -24.55
CA THR A 8 -16.19 47.18 -24.80
C THR A 8 -15.14 46.75 -23.82
N THR A 9 -15.48 45.82 -22.93
CA THR A 9 -14.55 45.17 -22.00
C THR A 9 -13.55 44.27 -22.74
N PRO A 10 -12.22 44.37 -22.51
CA PRO A 10 -11.25 43.49 -23.18
C PRO A 10 -11.38 42.07 -22.65
N GLY A 11 -11.47 41.12 -23.58
CA GLY A 11 -11.55 39.68 -23.29
C GLY A 11 -10.31 39.17 -22.54
N VAL A 12 -10.54 38.46 -21.45
CA VAL A 12 -9.50 37.73 -20.69
C VAL A 12 -8.94 36.62 -21.58
N PRO A 13 -7.63 36.54 -21.80
CA PRO A 13 -7.06 35.47 -22.61
C PRO A 13 -7.28 34.11 -21.97
N GLU A 14 -7.91 33.18 -22.70
CA GLU A 14 -8.00 31.78 -22.34
C GLU A 14 -6.60 31.23 -22.05
N ARG A 15 -6.30 30.94 -20.80
CA ARG A 15 -5.11 30.21 -20.41
C ARG A 15 -5.20 28.80 -20.98
N GLY A 16 -4.50 28.57 -22.09
CA GLY A 16 -4.39 27.26 -22.73
C GLY A 16 -4.07 26.20 -21.67
N ARG A 17 -4.92 25.16 -21.61
CA ARG A 17 -4.69 23.94 -20.81
C ARG A 17 -3.35 23.34 -21.21
N ARG A 18 -2.29 23.68 -20.49
CA ARG A 18 -1.00 22.98 -20.61
C ARG A 18 -1.30 21.49 -20.37
N ARG A 19 -1.18 20.66 -21.38
CA ARG A 19 -1.10 19.20 -21.23
C ARG A 19 -0.02 18.94 -20.18
N ARG A 20 -0.42 18.53 -18.98
CA ARG A 20 0.54 18.01 -17.99
C ARG A 20 1.25 16.85 -18.68
N LYS A 21 2.56 16.99 -18.89
CA LYS A 21 3.42 15.87 -19.28
C LYS A 21 3.10 14.75 -18.28
N THR A 22 2.69 13.59 -18.78
CA THR A 22 2.52 12.39 -17.95
C THR A 22 3.87 12.15 -17.28
N ALA A 23 3.92 12.25 -15.95
CA ALA A 23 5.11 11.87 -15.22
C ALA A 23 5.46 10.42 -15.59
N ALA A 24 6.74 10.14 -15.82
CA ALA A 24 7.20 8.79 -16.12
C ALA A 24 6.83 7.85 -14.96
N GLU A 25 6.56 6.59 -15.28
CA GLU A 25 6.36 5.55 -14.27
C GLU A 25 7.59 5.47 -13.36
N PRO A 26 7.42 5.41 -12.02
CA PRO A 26 8.54 5.24 -11.11
C PRO A 26 9.27 3.92 -11.39
N ALA A 27 10.60 3.98 -11.50
CA ALA A 27 11.42 2.79 -11.67
C ALA A 27 11.27 1.84 -10.47
N ALA A 28 11.28 0.52 -10.72
CA ALA A 28 11.30 -0.48 -9.66
C ALA A 28 12.52 -0.28 -8.73
N PRO A 29 12.37 -0.43 -7.40
CA PRO A 29 13.50 -0.43 -6.48
C PRO A 29 14.28 -1.75 -6.58
N ALA A 30 15.51 -1.78 -6.07
CA ALA A 30 16.22 -3.06 -5.89
C ALA A 30 15.61 -3.90 -4.76
N CYS A 31 15.16 -3.22 -3.69
CA CYS A 31 14.49 -3.83 -2.55
C CYS A 31 13.27 -2.99 -2.15
N ALA A 32 12.11 -3.63 -1.98
CA ALA A 32 10.87 -3.00 -1.53
C ALA A 32 10.29 -3.73 -0.32
N MET A 33 9.63 -2.98 0.56
CA MET A 33 8.88 -3.54 1.69
C MET A 33 7.44 -3.05 1.63
N SER A 34 6.50 -4.00 1.63
CA SER A 34 5.05 -3.75 1.68
C SER A 34 4.58 -3.96 3.10
N ILE A 35 4.02 -2.93 3.75
CA ILE A 35 3.58 -2.97 5.16
C ILE A 35 2.07 -2.74 5.21
N HIS A 36 1.33 -3.75 5.70
CA HIS A 36 -0.13 -3.74 5.78
C HIS A 36 -0.60 -4.31 7.12
N ALA A 37 -1.86 -4.04 7.46
CA ALA A 37 -2.44 -4.50 8.71
C ALA A 37 -2.70 -6.01 8.70
N HIS A 38 -3.33 -6.50 7.63
CA HIS A 38 -3.84 -7.87 7.58
C HIS A 38 -3.35 -8.64 6.35
N PRO A 39 -3.36 -9.97 6.39
CA PRO A 39 -3.33 -10.80 5.18
C PRO A 39 -4.47 -10.40 4.23
N ASP A 40 -4.19 -10.29 2.93
CA ASP A 40 -5.01 -9.84 1.80
C ASP A 40 -4.93 -8.33 1.44
N ASP A 41 -4.66 -7.44 2.38
CA ASP A 41 -4.63 -5.98 2.14
C ASP A 41 -3.76 -5.58 0.93
N GLN A 42 -2.56 -6.16 0.81
CA GLN A 42 -1.65 -5.83 -0.28
C GLN A 42 -2.16 -6.32 -1.63
N GLU A 43 -2.81 -7.48 -1.65
CA GLU A 43 -3.37 -8.05 -2.88
C GLU A 43 -4.52 -7.19 -3.39
N PHE A 44 -5.38 -6.68 -2.51
CA PHE A 44 -6.44 -5.75 -2.87
C PHE A 44 -5.89 -4.42 -3.42
N THR A 45 -4.79 -3.94 -2.87
CA THR A 45 -4.33 -2.55 -3.10
C THR A 45 -3.17 -2.45 -4.09
N VAL A 46 -2.07 -3.17 -3.86
CA VAL A 46 -0.78 -2.95 -4.53
C VAL A 46 -0.18 -4.21 -5.17
N GLY A 47 -0.90 -5.33 -5.16
CA GLY A 47 -0.40 -6.62 -5.61
C GLY A 47 0.13 -6.63 -7.05
N GLY A 48 -0.48 -5.84 -7.95
CA GLY A 48 -0.02 -5.73 -9.34
C GLY A 48 1.35 -5.07 -9.45
N THR A 49 1.59 -4.00 -8.68
CA THR A 49 2.89 -3.32 -8.58
C THR A 49 3.94 -4.25 -7.99
N LEU A 50 3.63 -4.94 -6.89
CA LEU A 50 4.56 -5.84 -6.24
C LEU A 50 4.96 -6.99 -7.17
N ALA A 51 4.00 -7.60 -7.89
CA ALA A 51 4.28 -8.63 -8.89
C ALA A 51 5.17 -8.10 -10.03
N LYS A 52 4.92 -6.88 -10.51
CA LYS A 52 5.74 -6.24 -11.54
C LYS A 52 7.18 -6.03 -11.08
N TRP A 53 7.35 -5.53 -9.86
CA TRP A 53 8.68 -5.33 -9.27
C TRP A 53 9.40 -6.66 -9.05
N ALA A 54 8.73 -7.67 -8.49
CA ALA A 54 9.31 -9.01 -8.33
C ALA A 54 9.78 -9.59 -9.67
N ARG A 55 8.98 -9.50 -10.73
CA ARG A 55 9.35 -9.92 -12.09
C ARG A 55 10.54 -9.16 -12.67
N SER A 56 10.77 -7.92 -12.24
CA SER A 56 11.93 -7.11 -12.66
C SER A 56 13.18 -7.31 -11.81
N GLY A 57 13.16 -8.28 -10.88
CA GLY A 57 14.30 -8.61 -10.03
C GLY A 57 14.35 -7.86 -8.70
N CYS A 58 13.31 -7.07 -8.35
CA CYS A 58 13.22 -6.45 -7.05
C CYS A 58 12.99 -7.51 -5.97
N ARG A 59 13.78 -7.47 -4.89
CA ARG A 59 13.47 -8.22 -3.68
C ARG A 59 12.29 -7.56 -2.96
N VAL A 60 11.16 -8.22 -2.87
CA VAL A 60 9.97 -7.72 -2.17
C VAL A 60 9.80 -8.45 -0.84
N ILE A 61 9.62 -7.67 0.24
CA ILE A 61 9.32 -8.18 1.57
C ILE A 61 7.88 -7.78 1.92
N THR A 62 7.03 -8.73 2.22
CA THR A 62 5.68 -8.50 2.76
C THR A 62 5.71 -8.51 4.27
N VAL A 63 5.16 -7.49 4.90
CA VAL A 63 4.98 -7.40 6.35
C VAL A 63 3.49 -7.25 6.67
N CYS A 64 2.92 -8.27 7.31
CA CYS A 64 1.59 -8.22 7.91
C CYS A 64 1.75 -7.94 9.40
N ILE A 65 1.15 -6.84 9.89
CA ILE A 65 1.25 -6.46 11.29
C ILE A 65 0.46 -7.41 12.16
N THR A 66 -0.72 -7.79 11.72
CA THR A 66 -1.54 -8.83 12.35
C THR A 66 -1.58 -10.07 11.45
N SER A 67 -2.04 -11.20 11.99
CA SER A 67 -2.32 -12.41 11.21
C SER A 67 -3.82 -12.55 10.86
N GLY A 68 -4.61 -11.50 11.06
CA GLY A 68 -6.01 -11.44 10.63
C GLY A 68 -6.95 -12.37 11.39
N GLY A 69 -6.68 -12.66 12.67
CA GLY A 69 -7.46 -13.62 13.47
C GLY A 69 -8.91 -13.21 13.76
N ALA A 70 -9.29 -11.94 13.55
CA ALA A 70 -10.67 -11.47 13.71
C ALA A 70 -11.47 -11.42 12.39
N GLY A 71 -10.83 -11.74 11.25
CA GLY A 71 -11.43 -11.64 9.93
C GLY A 71 -12.46 -12.72 9.64
N SER A 72 -13.65 -12.61 10.26
CA SER A 72 -14.78 -13.50 9.98
C SER A 72 -15.73 -12.90 8.93
N ASN A 73 -16.37 -13.76 8.14
CA ASN A 73 -17.40 -13.41 7.17
C ASN A 73 -18.55 -14.42 7.23
N GLN A 74 -19.55 -14.27 6.36
CA GLN A 74 -20.73 -15.16 6.34
C GLN A 74 -20.41 -16.63 6.07
N SER A 75 -19.26 -16.94 5.49
CA SER A 75 -18.80 -18.32 5.21
C SER A 75 -17.94 -18.89 6.34
N THR A 76 -17.59 -18.11 7.34
CA THR A 76 -16.76 -18.55 8.47
C THR A 76 -17.58 -19.45 9.38
N PRO A 77 -17.10 -20.69 9.69
CA PRO A 77 -17.78 -21.56 10.65
C PRO A 77 -18.02 -20.88 12.00
N LEU A 78 -19.17 -21.13 12.62
CA LEU A 78 -19.56 -20.49 13.90
C LEU A 78 -18.64 -20.88 15.07
N ASP A 79 -17.97 -22.02 14.98
CA ASP A 79 -17.00 -22.54 15.95
C ASP A 79 -15.56 -22.13 15.64
N MET A 80 -15.32 -21.34 14.59
CA MET A 80 -14.00 -20.81 14.28
C MET A 80 -13.53 -19.88 15.37
N THR A 81 -12.34 -20.13 15.92
CA THR A 81 -11.69 -19.24 16.88
C THR A 81 -10.60 -18.40 16.21
N ARG A 82 -10.16 -17.34 16.89
CA ARG A 82 -9.04 -16.50 16.42
C ARG A 82 -7.78 -17.34 16.22
N GLU A 83 -7.46 -18.19 17.17
CA GLU A 83 -6.28 -19.04 17.18
C GLU A 83 -6.29 -20.06 16.04
N ALA A 84 -7.47 -20.56 15.66
CA ALA A 84 -7.66 -21.48 14.55
C ALA A 84 -7.56 -20.77 13.19
N LEU A 85 -8.02 -19.51 13.09
CA LEU A 85 -8.02 -18.72 11.86
C LEU A 85 -6.62 -18.19 11.49
N VAL A 86 -5.81 -17.81 12.47
CA VAL A 86 -4.46 -17.25 12.28
C VAL A 86 -3.59 -18.11 11.35
N PRO A 87 -3.33 -19.41 11.62
CA PRO A 87 -2.47 -20.21 10.75
C PRO A 87 -3.04 -20.40 9.35
N ILE A 88 -4.37 -20.39 9.19
CA ILE A 88 -5.02 -20.48 7.88
C ILE A 88 -4.69 -19.23 7.06
N ARG A 89 -4.91 -18.03 7.62
CA ARG A 89 -4.67 -16.76 6.92
C ARG A 89 -3.19 -16.50 6.64
N GLU A 90 -2.31 -16.92 7.54
CA GLU A 90 -0.88 -16.83 7.30
C GLU A 90 -0.44 -17.70 6.11
N GLU A 91 -0.96 -18.93 6.01
CA GLU A 91 -0.67 -19.82 4.90
C GLU A 91 -1.28 -19.30 3.57
N GLU A 92 -2.49 -18.74 3.62
CA GLU A 92 -3.10 -18.08 2.47
C GLU A 92 -2.25 -16.90 1.98
N GLN A 93 -1.74 -16.07 2.90
CA GLN A 93 -0.84 -14.96 2.55
C GLN A 93 0.48 -15.45 1.94
N ARG A 94 1.06 -16.54 2.45
CA ARG A 94 2.28 -17.10 1.84
C ARG A 94 2.03 -17.56 0.42
N ARG A 95 0.90 -18.25 0.15
CA ARG A 95 0.51 -18.66 -1.22
C ARG A 95 0.22 -17.45 -2.12
N ALA A 96 -0.49 -16.44 -1.62
CA ALA A 96 -0.73 -15.20 -2.34
C ALA A 96 0.60 -14.52 -2.73
N CYS A 97 1.54 -14.43 -1.81
CA CYS A 97 2.88 -13.90 -2.08
C CYS A 97 3.61 -14.72 -3.15
N GLN A 98 3.54 -16.05 -3.11
CA GLN A 98 4.13 -16.92 -4.14
C GLN A 98 3.52 -16.64 -5.52
N ALA A 99 2.20 -16.43 -5.62
CA ALA A 99 1.53 -16.08 -6.88
C ALA A 99 2.01 -14.71 -7.42
N LEU A 100 2.44 -13.79 -6.55
CA LEU A 100 3.06 -12.50 -6.93
C LEU A 100 4.57 -12.62 -7.23
N GLY A 101 5.20 -13.77 -6.96
CA GLY A 101 6.65 -13.96 -7.08
C GLY A 101 7.44 -13.44 -5.86
N ILE A 102 6.81 -13.36 -4.69
CA ILE A 102 7.38 -12.89 -3.43
C ILE A 102 7.63 -14.07 -2.51
N SER A 103 8.82 -14.17 -1.92
CA SER A 103 9.20 -15.24 -0.99
C SER A 103 9.36 -14.77 0.46
N ASP A 104 9.68 -13.50 0.67
CA ASP A 104 9.91 -12.94 2.01
C ASP A 104 8.58 -12.46 2.62
N VAL A 105 8.05 -13.18 3.61
CA VAL A 105 6.82 -12.82 4.33
C VAL A 105 7.09 -12.80 5.83
N VAL A 106 6.73 -11.71 6.47
CA VAL A 106 6.90 -11.48 7.91
C VAL A 106 5.54 -11.20 8.55
N PHE A 107 5.21 -11.93 9.60
CA PHE A 107 4.05 -11.67 10.46
C PHE A 107 4.56 -11.17 11.80
N LEU A 108 4.06 -10.00 12.27
CA LEU A 108 4.45 -9.45 13.56
C LEU A 108 3.60 -9.98 14.71
N GLY A 109 2.45 -10.58 14.42
CA GLY A 109 1.58 -11.24 15.39
C GLY A 109 0.84 -10.31 16.36
N TYR A 110 0.68 -9.04 16.00
CA TYR A 110 -0.18 -8.13 16.76
C TYR A 110 -1.65 -8.53 16.63
N GLU A 111 -2.45 -8.18 17.65
CA GLU A 111 -3.86 -8.56 17.70
C GLU A 111 -4.68 -7.80 16.65
N ASP A 112 -5.45 -8.57 15.87
CA ASP A 112 -6.31 -8.07 14.80
C ASP A 112 -7.61 -7.42 15.34
N GLY A 113 -7.98 -6.28 14.75
CA GLY A 113 -9.21 -5.54 15.05
C GLY A 113 -9.06 -4.50 16.17
N VAL A 114 -7.93 -4.51 16.86
CA VAL A 114 -7.65 -3.63 18.03
C VAL A 114 -6.26 -2.98 17.97
N LEU A 115 -5.73 -2.84 16.76
CA LEU A 115 -4.40 -2.27 16.59
C LEU A 115 -4.36 -0.80 17.01
N GLU A 116 -3.36 -0.46 17.83
CA GLU A 116 -3.08 0.91 18.25
C GLU A 116 -1.63 1.31 17.92
N PRO A 117 -1.30 2.60 17.83
CA PRO A 117 0.05 3.06 17.47
C PRO A 117 1.02 2.94 18.64
N PHE A 118 1.25 1.73 19.12
CA PHE A 118 2.18 1.45 20.20
C PHE A 118 3.64 1.71 19.82
N ILE A 119 4.43 2.20 20.77
CA ILE A 119 5.88 2.37 20.57
C ILE A 119 6.56 1.02 20.27
N ALA A 120 6.09 -0.08 20.87
CA ALA A 120 6.58 -1.42 20.57
C ALA A 120 6.40 -1.80 19.09
N LEU A 121 5.22 -1.55 18.52
CA LEU A 121 4.95 -1.79 17.10
C LEU A 121 5.87 -0.95 16.20
N ARG A 122 6.04 0.34 16.50
CA ARG A 122 6.97 1.21 15.75
C ARG A 122 8.41 0.71 15.82
N ARG A 123 8.86 0.25 17.00
CA ARG A 123 10.18 -0.35 17.17
C ARG A 123 10.34 -1.63 16.36
N ASP A 124 9.33 -2.49 16.34
CA ASP A 124 9.39 -3.75 15.61
C ASP A 124 9.40 -3.52 14.08
N LEU A 125 8.62 -2.58 13.58
CA LEU A 125 8.71 -2.15 12.17
C LEU A 125 10.07 -1.51 11.86
N THR A 126 10.60 -0.68 12.76
CA THR A 126 11.96 -0.12 12.62
C THR A 126 13.01 -1.21 12.54
N ARG A 127 12.90 -2.25 13.39
CA ARG A 127 13.79 -3.43 13.37
C ARG A 127 13.75 -4.12 12.01
N ILE A 128 12.57 -4.35 11.46
CA ILE A 128 12.39 -5.01 10.15
C ILE A 128 12.97 -4.12 9.03
N ILE A 129 12.70 -2.82 9.03
CA ILE A 129 13.27 -1.89 8.04
C ILE A 129 14.81 -1.89 8.09
N ARG A 130 15.41 -1.78 9.28
CA ARG A 130 16.87 -1.81 9.43
C ARG A 130 17.47 -3.16 9.03
N ARG A 131 16.76 -4.27 9.27
CA ARG A 131 17.21 -5.63 8.90
C ARG A 131 17.22 -5.85 7.38
N TYR A 132 16.13 -5.49 6.70
CA TYR A 132 15.96 -5.76 5.26
C TYR A 132 16.48 -4.63 4.37
N LYS A 133 16.66 -3.45 4.89
CA LYS A 133 17.20 -2.26 4.21
C LYS A 133 16.50 -1.94 2.89
N PRO A 134 15.16 -1.78 2.85
CA PRO A 134 14.45 -1.52 1.61
C PRO A 134 14.76 -0.12 1.05
N ASP A 135 14.92 -0.02 -0.28
CA ASP A 135 14.98 1.28 -0.97
C ASP A 135 13.62 1.99 -1.00
N ALA A 136 12.55 1.19 -0.96
CA ALA A 136 11.19 1.70 -1.01
C ALA A 136 10.27 0.98 0.00
N VAL A 137 9.38 1.74 0.64
CA VAL A 137 8.29 1.21 1.46
C VAL A 137 6.96 1.52 0.78
N VAL A 138 6.04 0.56 0.81
CA VAL A 138 4.67 0.68 0.32
C VAL A 138 3.73 0.52 1.52
N CYS A 139 2.83 1.49 1.73
CA CYS A 139 1.83 1.44 2.80
C CYS A 139 0.57 2.23 2.40
N GLY A 140 -0.47 2.16 3.21
CA GLY A 140 -1.71 2.94 3.04
C GLY A 140 -1.56 4.43 3.37
N ASP A 141 -2.62 5.20 3.10
CA ASP A 141 -2.72 6.59 3.58
C ASP A 141 -3.34 6.61 4.99
N PRO A 142 -2.63 7.09 6.02
CA PRO A 142 -3.13 7.08 7.40
C PRO A 142 -4.28 8.07 7.64
N LYS A 143 -4.43 9.07 6.76
CA LYS A 143 -5.40 10.17 6.95
C LYS A 143 -6.76 9.87 6.34
N VAL A 144 -6.86 8.88 5.46
CA VAL A 144 -8.12 8.56 4.78
C VAL A 144 -8.97 7.66 5.66
N ARG A 145 -10.06 8.23 6.18
CA ARG A 145 -11.06 7.50 6.97
C ARG A 145 -12.22 7.01 6.13
N PHE A 146 -12.58 7.72 5.06
CA PHE A 146 -13.72 7.41 4.22
C PHE A 146 -13.32 7.34 2.75
N TYR A 147 -13.70 6.27 2.07
CA TYR A 147 -13.57 6.11 0.63
C TYR A 147 -14.97 6.26 0.00
N GLY A 148 -15.17 7.37 -0.71
CA GLY A 148 -16.46 7.71 -1.27
C GLY A 148 -17.54 7.82 -0.19
N LYS A 149 -18.74 7.29 -0.51
CA LYS A 149 -19.91 7.33 0.40
C LYS A 149 -20.21 5.97 1.06
N GLY A 150 -19.53 4.91 0.65
CA GLY A 150 -19.91 3.54 1.01
C GLY A 150 -18.88 2.74 1.81
N TYR A 151 -17.66 3.25 2.00
CA TYR A 151 -16.64 2.50 2.73
C TYR A 151 -15.93 3.35 3.79
N MET A 152 -15.94 2.84 5.01
CA MET A 152 -15.17 3.39 6.13
C MET A 152 -13.88 2.57 6.28
N ASN A 153 -12.73 3.25 6.14
CA ASN A 153 -11.43 2.60 6.25
C ASN A 153 -11.22 1.99 7.64
N HIS A 154 -10.77 0.74 7.67
CA HIS A 154 -10.54 0.00 8.90
C HIS A 154 -9.59 0.77 9.84
N PRO A 155 -9.82 0.77 11.17
CA PRO A 155 -8.91 1.44 12.10
C PRO A 155 -7.48 0.89 11.99
N ASP A 156 -7.32 -0.44 11.90
CA ASP A 156 -6.00 -1.07 11.81
C ASP A 156 -5.25 -0.66 10.55
N HIS A 157 -5.92 -0.46 9.39
CA HIS A 157 -5.26 0.04 8.18
C HIS A 157 -4.65 1.42 8.38
N ARG A 158 -5.35 2.31 9.10
CA ARG A 158 -4.84 3.65 9.39
C ARG A 158 -3.68 3.62 10.35
N VAL A 159 -3.78 2.80 11.41
CA VAL A 159 -2.70 2.61 12.39
C VAL A 159 -1.48 1.98 11.72
N ALA A 160 -1.65 0.93 10.93
CA ALA A 160 -0.57 0.29 10.19
C ALA A 160 0.16 1.30 9.28
N ALA A 161 -0.59 2.14 8.57
CA ALA A 161 -0.03 3.17 7.71
C ALA A 161 0.73 4.25 8.51
N ASP A 162 0.16 4.73 9.60
CA ASP A 162 0.75 5.77 10.45
C ASP A 162 2.06 5.29 11.07
N VAL A 163 2.03 4.10 11.69
CA VAL A 163 3.23 3.52 12.32
C VAL A 163 4.28 3.12 11.29
N ALA A 164 3.90 2.70 10.08
CA ALA A 164 4.85 2.44 8.99
C ALA A 164 5.62 3.71 8.59
N LEU A 165 4.93 4.84 8.44
CA LEU A 165 5.56 6.13 8.14
C LEU A 165 6.49 6.58 9.27
N ASP A 166 6.05 6.47 10.53
CA ASP A 166 6.85 6.80 11.71
C ASP A 166 8.08 5.89 11.86
N ALA A 167 7.97 4.63 11.45
CA ALA A 167 9.09 3.70 11.42
C ALA A 167 10.09 4.05 10.31
N VAL A 168 9.62 4.46 9.12
CA VAL A 168 10.48 4.95 8.03
C VAL A 168 11.23 6.19 8.48
N PHE A 169 10.51 7.21 8.94
CA PHE A 169 11.09 8.46 9.41
C PHE A 169 10.37 8.97 10.67
N PRO A 170 11.10 9.32 11.72
CA PRO A 170 12.57 9.36 11.79
C PRO A 170 13.21 8.05 12.30
N SER A 171 12.43 6.99 12.62
CA SER A 171 12.93 5.91 13.48
C SER A 171 14.01 5.04 12.83
N ALA A 172 13.86 4.68 11.54
CA ALA A 172 14.86 3.84 10.87
C ALA A 172 16.19 4.56 10.65
N GLU A 173 16.16 5.88 10.42
CA GLU A 173 17.35 6.67 10.10
C GLU A 173 18.11 7.14 11.33
N THR A 174 17.41 7.33 12.47
CA THR A 174 17.99 7.99 13.64
C THR A 174 18.60 7.00 14.60
N ARG A 175 19.92 7.03 14.75
CA ARG A 175 20.70 6.11 15.58
C ARG A 175 20.24 6.05 17.04
N LEU A 176 19.81 7.17 17.62
CA LEU A 176 19.41 7.27 19.03
C LEU A 176 17.93 6.94 19.26
N ILE A 177 17.14 6.71 18.21
CA ILE A 177 15.78 6.14 18.34
C ILE A 177 15.94 4.61 18.34
N PHE A 178 15.46 3.96 19.40
CA PHE A 178 15.62 2.53 19.63
C PHE A 178 17.08 2.08 19.61
N PRO A 179 17.93 2.63 20.50
CA PRO A 179 19.37 2.35 20.52
C PRO A 179 19.70 0.88 20.79
N GLU A 180 18.76 0.13 21.39
CA GLU A 180 18.87 -1.32 21.57
C GLU A 180 19.01 -2.09 20.25
N LEU A 181 18.49 -1.57 19.14
CA LEU A 181 18.63 -2.19 17.83
C LEU A 181 20.08 -2.19 17.32
N LEU A 182 20.90 -1.24 17.77
CA LEU A 182 22.33 -1.24 17.47
C LEU A 182 23.03 -2.44 18.11
N ALA A 183 22.63 -2.83 19.33
CA ALA A 183 23.16 -4.01 19.98
C ALA A 183 22.76 -5.32 19.28
N GLU A 184 21.66 -5.29 18.49
CA GLU A 184 21.24 -6.37 17.59
C GLU A 184 22.01 -6.35 16.25
N GLY A 185 22.94 -5.42 16.01
CA GLY A 185 23.66 -5.24 14.76
C GLY A 185 22.83 -4.57 13.67
N LEU A 186 21.75 -3.87 14.02
CA LEU A 186 20.82 -3.22 13.11
C LEU A 186 21.11 -1.71 13.02
N ASP A 187 22.06 -1.36 12.16
CA ASP A 187 22.41 0.04 11.87
C ASP A 187 21.24 0.83 11.28
N PRO A 188 21.24 2.17 11.46
CA PRO A 188 20.29 3.05 10.79
C PRO A 188 20.23 2.81 9.27
N HIS A 189 19.05 2.99 8.72
CA HIS A 189 18.81 2.83 7.29
C HIS A 189 17.91 3.94 6.76
N HIS A 190 18.31 4.51 5.62
CA HIS A 190 17.56 5.52 4.88
C HIS A 190 16.69 4.87 3.79
N VAL A 191 15.38 4.97 3.92
CA VAL A 191 14.41 4.59 2.88
C VAL A 191 14.30 5.73 1.89
N LYS A 192 14.57 5.48 0.61
CA LYS A 192 14.62 6.54 -0.42
C LYS A 192 13.24 6.97 -0.91
N ARG A 193 12.27 6.06 -0.91
CA ARG A 193 10.93 6.31 -1.46
C ARG A 193 9.84 5.67 -0.62
N VAL A 194 8.72 6.38 -0.49
CA VAL A 194 7.50 5.81 0.10
C VAL A 194 6.35 5.91 -0.89
N PHE A 195 5.74 4.79 -1.22
CA PHE A 195 4.58 4.66 -2.08
C PHE A 195 3.34 4.53 -1.21
N ILE A 196 2.52 5.58 -1.15
CA ILE A 196 1.32 5.63 -0.32
C ILE A 196 0.10 5.37 -1.20
N HIS A 197 -0.50 4.17 -1.08
CA HIS A 197 -1.72 3.82 -1.80
C HIS A 197 -2.96 4.39 -1.10
N GLY A 198 -4.08 4.48 -1.83
CA GLY A 198 -5.34 4.99 -1.29
C GLY A 198 -5.36 6.51 -1.06
N ALA A 199 -4.31 7.23 -1.44
CA ALA A 199 -4.23 8.68 -1.28
C ALA A 199 -5.25 9.39 -2.18
N PRO A 200 -5.95 10.45 -1.70
CA PRO A 200 -6.99 11.15 -2.46
C PRO A 200 -6.48 11.87 -3.72
N ARG A 201 -5.19 12.20 -3.75
CA ARG A 201 -4.54 12.88 -4.87
C ARG A 201 -3.23 12.18 -5.23
N PRO A 202 -3.32 11.04 -5.94
CA PRO A 202 -2.14 10.31 -6.38
C PRO A 202 -1.38 11.10 -7.46
N ASP A 203 -0.06 11.01 -7.45
CA ASP A 203 0.85 11.67 -8.40
C ASP A 203 1.75 10.69 -9.15
N ALA A 204 1.87 9.44 -8.67
CA ALA A 204 2.59 8.35 -9.30
C ALA A 204 1.63 7.21 -9.67
N PHE A 205 1.90 6.57 -10.81
CA PHE A 205 1.07 5.49 -11.35
C PHE A 205 1.98 4.39 -11.88
N VAL A 206 1.68 3.15 -11.54
CA VAL A 206 2.36 1.96 -12.04
C VAL A 206 1.40 1.22 -12.96
N ASP A 207 1.81 1.00 -14.20
CA ASP A 207 1.07 0.17 -15.15
C ASP A 207 1.15 -1.29 -14.72
N ILE A 208 0.00 -1.85 -14.36
CA ILE A 208 -0.12 -3.25 -13.93
C ILE A 208 -0.83 -4.13 -14.97
N SER A 209 -0.98 -3.66 -16.22
CA SER A 209 -1.69 -4.41 -17.25
C SER A 209 -1.12 -5.81 -17.48
N SER A 210 0.19 -5.98 -17.32
CA SER A 210 0.88 -7.27 -17.46
C SER A 210 0.86 -8.14 -16.19
N THR A 211 0.43 -7.60 -15.07
CA THR A 211 0.45 -8.27 -13.75
C THR A 211 -0.92 -8.30 -13.06
N LEU A 212 -1.96 -7.81 -13.71
CA LEU A 212 -3.32 -7.85 -13.18
C LEU A 212 -3.78 -9.28 -12.89
N ASP A 213 -3.49 -10.23 -13.81
CA ASP A 213 -3.84 -11.63 -13.62
C ASP A 213 -3.14 -12.25 -12.40
N ALA A 214 -1.87 -11.90 -12.16
CA ALA A 214 -1.14 -12.34 -10.97
C ALA A 214 -1.76 -11.77 -9.68
N LYS A 215 -2.16 -10.50 -9.68
CA LYS A 215 -2.89 -9.88 -8.57
C LYS A 215 -4.21 -10.61 -8.27
N LEU A 216 -4.98 -10.93 -9.31
CA LEU A 216 -6.25 -11.67 -9.17
C LEU A 216 -6.02 -13.11 -8.67
N ALA A 217 -4.99 -13.78 -9.18
CA ALA A 217 -4.62 -15.11 -8.71
C ALA A 217 -4.23 -15.10 -7.23
N ALA A 218 -3.43 -14.12 -6.80
CA ALA A 218 -3.03 -13.95 -5.41
C ALA A 218 -4.23 -13.69 -4.48
N LEU A 219 -5.18 -12.82 -4.87
CA LEU A 219 -6.40 -12.58 -4.11
C LEU A 219 -7.21 -13.86 -3.88
N ARG A 220 -7.30 -14.73 -4.89
CA ARG A 220 -8.05 -16.01 -4.79
C ARG A 220 -7.42 -17.01 -3.83
N GLU A 221 -6.17 -16.81 -3.40
CA GLU A 221 -5.56 -17.66 -2.37
C GLU A 221 -6.13 -17.39 -0.97
N HIS A 222 -6.72 -16.21 -0.73
CA HIS A 222 -7.36 -15.86 0.55
C HIS A 222 -8.76 -16.46 0.68
N LYS A 223 -8.88 -17.76 0.58
CA LYS A 223 -10.14 -18.52 0.53
C LYS A 223 -11.01 -18.30 1.77
N SER A 224 -10.38 -18.20 2.95
CA SER A 224 -11.10 -17.94 4.20
C SER A 224 -11.81 -16.59 4.20
N GLN A 225 -11.29 -15.62 3.43
CA GLN A 225 -11.86 -14.27 3.34
C GLN A 225 -12.77 -14.10 2.12
N MET A 226 -12.42 -14.71 0.99
CA MET A 226 -13.20 -14.61 -0.24
C MET A 226 -14.49 -15.46 -0.18
N GLY A 227 -14.45 -16.62 0.48
CA GLY A 227 -15.57 -17.56 0.48
C GLY A 227 -16.01 -17.92 -0.95
N GLN A 228 -17.25 -17.62 -1.31
CA GLN A 228 -17.80 -17.80 -2.66
C GLN A 228 -17.68 -16.55 -3.55
N TRP A 229 -17.19 -15.44 -3.02
CA TRP A 229 -17.05 -14.21 -3.77
C TRP A 229 -15.73 -14.16 -4.55
N ASP A 230 -15.81 -13.87 -5.86
CA ASP A 230 -14.62 -13.57 -6.66
C ASP A 230 -14.52 -12.06 -6.87
N PRO A 231 -13.47 -11.39 -6.34
CA PRO A 231 -13.30 -9.94 -6.46
C PRO A 231 -12.82 -9.47 -7.84
N ALA A 232 -12.62 -10.37 -8.81
CA ALA A 232 -11.95 -10.10 -10.08
C ALA A 232 -12.54 -8.91 -10.85
N ASP A 233 -13.87 -8.86 -10.99
CA ASP A 233 -14.52 -7.78 -11.73
C ASP A 233 -14.34 -6.43 -11.06
N MET A 234 -14.49 -6.39 -9.73
CA MET A 234 -14.31 -5.17 -8.93
C MET A 234 -12.87 -4.66 -9.01
N ILE A 235 -11.90 -5.54 -8.80
CA ILE A 235 -10.47 -5.18 -8.84
C ILE A 235 -10.05 -4.73 -10.24
N THR A 236 -10.54 -5.42 -11.27
CA THR A 236 -10.28 -5.03 -12.67
C THR A 236 -10.87 -3.65 -12.98
N ALA A 237 -12.10 -3.38 -12.51
CA ALA A 237 -12.74 -2.07 -12.68
C ALA A 237 -11.95 -0.96 -11.96
N TRP A 238 -11.49 -1.19 -10.75
CA TRP A 238 -10.66 -0.23 -10.01
C TRP A 238 -9.33 0.06 -10.71
N ALA A 239 -8.62 -0.98 -11.14
CA ALA A 239 -7.36 -0.83 -11.85
C ALA A 239 -7.51 -0.05 -13.16
N ARG A 240 -8.57 -0.31 -13.92
CA ARG A 240 -8.92 0.43 -15.14
C ARG A 240 -9.23 1.90 -14.85
N GLU A 241 -10.02 2.16 -13.80
CA GLU A 241 -10.40 3.53 -13.43
C GLU A 241 -9.16 4.34 -13.04
N GLN A 242 -8.25 3.77 -12.25
CA GLN A 242 -6.98 4.42 -11.89
C GLN A 242 -6.11 4.70 -13.13
N GLY A 243 -6.10 3.80 -14.10
CA GLY A 243 -5.33 3.96 -15.35
C GLY A 243 -5.84 5.05 -16.29
N LYS A 244 -7.16 5.37 -16.28
CA LYS A 244 -7.81 6.28 -17.25
C LYS A 244 -7.11 7.63 -17.40
N SER A 245 -6.74 8.27 -16.28
CA SER A 245 -6.13 9.60 -16.30
C SER A 245 -4.73 9.63 -16.93
N ARG A 246 -4.13 8.46 -17.16
CA ARG A 246 -2.79 8.26 -17.70
C ARG A 246 -2.78 7.53 -19.04
N GLY A 247 -3.93 7.09 -19.54
CA GLY A 247 -4.05 6.31 -20.77
C GLY A 247 -3.52 4.88 -20.62
N LEU A 248 -3.50 4.34 -19.39
CA LEU A 248 -3.09 2.98 -19.07
C LEU A 248 -4.32 2.06 -19.03
N ALA A 249 -4.17 0.83 -19.49
CA ALA A 249 -5.25 -0.15 -19.48
C ALA A 249 -5.64 -0.59 -18.07
N ALA A 250 -4.64 -0.72 -17.18
CA ALA A 250 -4.82 -0.97 -15.76
C ALA A 250 -3.64 -0.35 -14.98
N ALA A 251 -3.90 0.30 -13.85
CA ALA A 251 -2.86 0.90 -13.02
C ALA A 251 -3.16 0.79 -11.53
N GLU A 252 -2.12 0.91 -10.73
CA GLU A 252 -2.19 1.22 -9.31
C GLU A 252 -1.59 2.60 -9.08
N ALA A 253 -2.26 3.40 -8.24
CA ALA A 253 -1.97 4.81 -8.07
C ALA A 253 -1.49 5.11 -6.65
N TYR A 254 -0.48 5.98 -6.55
CA TYR A 254 0.21 6.30 -5.31
C TYR A 254 0.42 7.81 -5.16
N ARG A 255 0.47 8.27 -3.93
CA ARG A 255 1.25 9.44 -3.58
C ARG A 255 2.68 8.97 -3.35
N LEU A 256 3.61 9.49 -4.17
CA LEU A 256 5.02 9.14 -4.05
C LEU A 256 5.76 10.21 -3.24
N MET A 257 6.39 9.77 -2.15
CA MET A 257 7.37 10.58 -1.42
C MET A 257 8.77 10.13 -1.81
N VAL A 258 9.60 11.06 -2.26
CA VAL A 258 11.03 10.87 -2.44
C VAL A 258 11.72 11.57 -1.28
N LEU A 259 12.36 10.79 -0.42
CA LEU A 259 13.00 11.30 0.77
C LEU A 259 14.43 11.72 0.45
N GLU A 260 14.81 12.92 0.90
CA GLU A 260 16.19 13.38 0.80
C GLU A 260 17.01 12.65 1.86
N GLY A 261 18.18 12.18 1.46
CA GLY A 261 19.10 11.53 2.39
C GLY A 261 19.76 12.53 3.36
N PRO A 262 20.28 12.03 4.47
CA PRO A 262 21.02 12.85 5.44
C PRO A 262 22.30 13.44 4.83
#